data_a68e3ae48272f57583b8527569f07444
#
_entry.id   a68e3ae48272f57583b8527569f07444
#
_cell.length_a   1.000
_cell.length_b   1.000
_cell.length_c   1.000
_cell.angle_alpha   90.00
_cell.angle_beta   90.00
_cell.angle_gamma   90.00
#
_symmetry.space_group_name_H-M   'P 1'
#
loop_
_entity.id
_entity.type
_entity.pdbx_description
1 polymer ?
#
loop_
_entity_poly.entity_id
_entity_poly.type
_entity_poly.pdbx_seq_one_letter_code
_entity_poly.pdbx_strand_id
1 'polypeptide(L)'
;YAADERGRLYRIKELYGCTGTPNEGLRKDPMEQARMIREAEELAADAFGAAHAFLMVGGTTSSVQSMVLTVCKRGDEIILPRNVHRSVLNALVLCGAVPVYVNPEVDQRLGISLGMKREQVEKAIKEHPNAVAVLVNNPTYYGICSDLRAIVKMAHDAGMLCLADEAHGTHFYFGGGLPVSAMAAGADMASVSMHKSGGSLTQSSLLLIGPNVHPGYVRQIINLTQTTSGSYLLMSSLDISRRNLALRGRQVFHQVADMAEY
;
A
#
# COMPACT_ATOMS: atom_id res chain seq x y z
N TYR A 1 26.19 -4.50 7.30
CA TYR A 1 25.97 -5.51 6.27
C TYR A 1 24.54 -6.02 6.38
N ALA A 2 23.83 -6.13 5.27
CA ALA A 2 22.59 -6.88 5.14
C ALA A 2 22.84 -8.08 4.21
N ALA A 3 22.25 -9.21 4.48
CA ALA A 3 22.27 -10.36 3.59
C ALA A 3 20.86 -10.54 2.99
N ASP A 4 20.77 -10.87 1.70
CA ASP A 4 19.51 -11.30 1.11
C ASP A 4 19.22 -12.79 1.47
N GLU A 5 18.06 -13.29 1.06
CA GLU A 5 17.68 -14.69 1.31
C GLU A 5 18.63 -15.72 0.67
N ARG A 6 19.48 -15.28 -0.26
CA ARG A 6 20.51 -16.10 -0.90
C ARG A 6 21.88 -15.95 -0.24
N GLY A 7 21.96 -15.29 0.93
CA GLY A 7 23.18 -15.08 1.68
C GLY A 7 24.14 -14.05 1.09
N ARG A 8 23.70 -13.24 0.11
CA ARG A 8 24.53 -12.16 -0.44
C ARG A 8 24.58 -11.03 0.56
N LEU A 9 25.79 -10.71 1.01
CA LEU A 9 26.05 -9.60 1.94
C LEU A 9 26.18 -8.28 1.17
N TYR A 10 25.35 -7.31 1.54
CA TYR A 10 25.45 -5.94 1.03
C TYR A 10 25.88 -5.01 2.16
N ARG A 11 26.83 -4.13 1.91
CA ARG A 11 27.08 -3.00 2.79
C ARG A 11 25.98 -1.97 2.56
N ILE A 12 25.28 -1.56 3.61
CA ILE A 12 24.27 -0.49 3.53
C ILE A 12 24.86 0.79 2.87
N LYS A 13 26.15 1.08 3.13
CA LYS A 13 26.91 2.12 2.44
C LYS A 13 27.00 1.96 0.92
N GLU A 14 27.12 0.72 0.47
CA GLU A 14 27.27 0.39 -0.96
C GLU A 14 25.91 0.39 -1.66
N LEU A 15 24.85 -0.03 -0.92
CA LEU A 15 23.50 -0.07 -1.43
C LEU A 15 22.89 1.33 -1.63
N TYR A 16 23.15 2.28 -0.72
CA TYR A 16 22.33 3.49 -0.65
C TYR A 16 23.11 4.80 -0.53
N GLY A 17 24.43 4.76 -0.59
CA GLY A 17 25.25 5.97 -0.61
C GLY A 17 25.16 6.86 0.65
N CYS A 18 24.58 6.36 1.73
CA CYS A 18 24.32 7.12 2.95
C CYS A 18 25.55 7.29 3.84
N THR A 19 26.53 8.07 3.41
CA THR A 19 27.50 8.64 4.34
C THR A 19 27.77 10.07 3.91
N GLY A 20 27.53 11.01 4.82
CA GLY A 20 27.79 12.43 4.63
C GLY A 20 29.27 12.79 4.49
N THR A 21 30.07 11.92 3.94
CA THR A 21 31.43 12.21 3.47
C THR A 21 31.43 12.11 1.94
N PRO A 22 31.95 13.11 1.23
CA PRO A 22 32.08 13.03 -0.22
C PRO A 22 33.14 11.98 -0.56
N ASN A 23 32.73 10.76 -0.74
CA ASN A 23 33.60 9.71 -1.23
C ASN A 23 33.42 9.62 -2.75
N GLU A 24 34.47 9.91 -3.48
CA GLU A 24 34.53 9.86 -4.95
C GLU A 24 34.17 8.48 -5.52
N GLY A 25 34.19 7.42 -4.71
CA GLY A 25 33.77 6.08 -5.08
C GLY A 25 32.25 5.83 -5.07
N LEU A 26 31.42 6.80 -4.66
CA LEU A 26 29.95 6.66 -4.51
C LEU A 26 29.13 7.32 -5.63
N ARG A 27 29.77 7.84 -6.67
CA ARG A 27 29.10 8.10 -7.94
C ARG A 27 28.88 6.76 -8.66
N LYS A 28 28.01 5.93 -8.08
CA LYS A 28 27.54 4.75 -8.79
C LYS A 28 26.83 5.22 -10.05
N ASP A 29 27.09 4.50 -11.13
CA ASP A 29 26.38 4.64 -12.39
C ASP A 29 24.88 4.75 -12.10
N PRO A 30 24.16 5.76 -12.63
CA PRO A 30 22.72 5.87 -12.50
C PRO A 30 21.97 4.59 -12.87
N MET A 31 22.51 3.80 -13.79
CA MET A 31 21.99 2.49 -14.19
C MET A 31 22.09 1.47 -13.05
N GLU A 32 23.19 1.48 -12.29
CA GLU A 32 23.35 0.57 -11.14
C GLU A 32 22.41 0.94 -9.99
N GLN A 33 22.22 2.24 -9.72
CA GLN A 33 21.25 2.70 -8.71
C GLN A 33 19.82 2.30 -9.08
N ALA A 34 19.43 2.48 -10.34
CA ALA A 34 18.12 2.09 -10.85
C ALA A 34 17.90 0.56 -10.73
N ARG A 35 18.95 -0.23 -10.95
CA ARG A 35 18.90 -1.69 -10.80
C ARG A 35 18.66 -2.08 -9.35
N MET A 36 19.35 -1.46 -8.39
CA MET A 36 19.21 -1.76 -6.97
C MET A 36 17.81 -1.45 -6.43
N ILE A 37 17.24 -0.30 -6.84
CA ILE A 37 15.86 0.05 -6.47
C ILE A 37 14.90 -0.98 -7.05
N ARG A 38 15.08 -1.39 -8.30
CA ARG A 38 14.25 -2.41 -8.95
C ARG A 38 14.33 -3.75 -8.21
N GLU A 39 15.52 -4.22 -7.85
CA GLU A 39 15.69 -5.45 -7.07
C GLU A 39 14.97 -5.37 -5.71
N ALA A 40 15.03 -4.23 -5.02
CA ALA A 40 14.31 -4.02 -3.77
C ALA A 40 12.78 -4.00 -3.96
N GLU A 41 12.29 -3.42 -5.06
CA GLU A 41 10.87 -3.42 -5.42
C GLU A 41 10.39 -4.84 -5.79
N GLU A 42 11.19 -5.62 -6.52
CA GLU A 42 10.90 -7.03 -6.84
C GLU A 42 10.82 -7.90 -5.58
N LEU A 43 11.77 -7.75 -4.66
CA LEU A 43 11.74 -8.44 -3.36
C LEU A 43 10.57 -7.99 -2.49
N ALA A 44 10.13 -6.73 -2.59
CA ALA A 44 8.95 -6.26 -1.89
C ALA A 44 7.67 -6.86 -2.50
N ALA A 45 7.59 -6.94 -3.82
CA ALA A 45 6.46 -7.58 -4.50
C ALA A 45 6.32 -9.06 -4.08
N ASP A 46 7.43 -9.80 -4.07
CA ASP A 46 7.45 -11.21 -3.63
C ASP A 46 7.01 -11.35 -2.17
N ALA A 47 7.59 -10.56 -1.25
CA ALA A 47 7.28 -10.63 0.18
C ALA A 47 5.81 -10.29 0.50
N PHE A 48 5.18 -9.44 -0.30
CA PHE A 48 3.78 -9.01 -0.11
C PHE A 48 2.79 -9.74 -1.04
N GLY A 49 3.24 -10.67 -1.86
CA GLY A 49 2.38 -11.40 -2.80
C GLY A 49 1.74 -10.51 -3.85
N ALA A 50 2.40 -9.42 -4.26
CA ALA A 50 1.98 -8.49 -5.28
C ALA A 50 2.61 -8.84 -6.64
N ALA A 51 1.99 -8.41 -7.75
CA ALA A 51 2.62 -8.51 -9.07
C ALA A 51 3.80 -7.53 -9.20
N HIS A 52 3.66 -6.32 -8.63
CA HIS A 52 4.73 -5.33 -8.52
C HIS A 52 4.58 -4.52 -7.23
N ALA A 53 5.68 -3.94 -6.77
CA ALA A 53 5.71 -3.02 -5.64
C ALA A 53 6.54 -1.78 -5.99
N PHE A 54 6.18 -0.64 -5.40
CA PHE A 54 6.94 0.61 -5.53
C PHE A 54 7.31 1.13 -4.15
N LEU A 55 8.58 1.49 -3.98
CA LEU A 55 9.08 2.15 -2.77
C LEU A 55 8.65 3.61 -2.77
N MET A 56 7.84 3.99 -1.77
CA MET A 56 7.26 5.32 -1.67
C MET A 56 7.86 6.08 -0.48
N VAL A 57 8.42 7.25 -0.75
CA VAL A 57 9.08 8.09 0.27
C VAL A 57 8.27 9.34 0.66
N GLY A 58 7.09 9.49 0.10
CA GLY A 58 6.12 10.54 0.43
C GLY A 58 4.98 10.08 1.36
N GLY A 59 5.18 8.96 2.05
CA GLY A 59 4.17 8.34 2.91
C GLY A 59 3.05 7.67 2.13
N THR A 60 2.15 7.02 2.86
CA THR A 60 0.95 6.44 2.29
C THR A 60 0.06 7.50 1.63
N THR A 61 0.19 8.77 2.02
CA THR A 61 -0.48 9.88 1.33
C THR A 61 -0.15 9.88 -0.16
N SER A 62 1.12 9.83 -0.55
CA SER A 62 1.49 9.81 -1.97
C SER A 62 1.19 8.46 -2.64
N SER A 63 1.26 7.35 -1.90
CA SER A 63 0.82 6.03 -2.37
C SER A 63 -0.66 6.05 -2.75
N VAL A 64 -1.54 6.49 -1.85
CA VAL A 64 -2.99 6.58 -2.07
C VAL A 64 -3.31 7.55 -3.21
N GLN A 65 -2.64 8.70 -3.25
CA GLN A 65 -2.83 9.65 -4.35
C GLN A 65 -2.44 9.03 -5.69
N SER A 66 -1.28 8.38 -5.78
CA SER A 66 -0.85 7.69 -7.00
C SER A 66 -1.82 6.58 -7.40
N MET A 67 -2.36 5.83 -6.44
CA MET A 67 -3.34 4.77 -6.67
C MET A 67 -4.62 5.33 -7.29
N VAL A 68 -5.21 6.39 -6.71
CA VAL A 68 -6.43 7.02 -7.22
C VAL A 68 -6.18 7.68 -8.58
N LEU A 69 -5.07 8.42 -8.73
CA LEU A 69 -4.70 9.07 -10.00
C LEU A 69 -4.39 8.08 -11.14
N THR A 70 -4.01 6.85 -10.80
CA THR A 70 -3.82 5.78 -11.79
C THR A 70 -5.15 5.32 -12.38
N VAL A 71 -6.20 5.29 -11.57
CA VAL A 71 -7.48 4.66 -11.93
C VAL A 71 -8.50 5.68 -12.40
N CYS A 72 -8.53 6.86 -11.76
CA CYS A 72 -9.59 7.87 -11.98
C CYS A 72 -9.12 9.02 -12.86
N LYS A 73 -10.01 9.46 -13.75
CA LYS A 73 -9.92 10.67 -14.55
C LYS A 73 -11.02 11.64 -14.14
N ARG A 74 -10.99 12.84 -14.72
CA ARG A 74 -12.00 13.86 -14.48
C ARG A 74 -13.39 13.36 -14.89
N GLY A 75 -14.32 13.40 -13.94
CA GLY A 75 -15.71 12.98 -14.13
C GLY A 75 -15.96 11.48 -13.86
N ASP A 76 -14.92 10.67 -13.69
CA ASP A 76 -15.10 9.26 -13.31
C ASP A 76 -15.68 9.17 -11.90
N GLU A 77 -16.60 8.22 -11.68
CA GLU A 77 -17.14 7.90 -10.38
C GLU A 77 -16.25 6.85 -9.68
N ILE A 78 -16.06 7.03 -8.37
CA ILE A 78 -15.37 6.07 -7.51
C ILE A 78 -16.18 5.83 -6.23
N ILE A 79 -16.49 4.56 -5.94
CA ILE A 79 -17.21 4.14 -4.74
C ILE A 79 -16.21 4.05 -3.59
N LEU A 80 -16.50 4.71 -2.46
CA LEU A 80 -15.58 4.77 -1.32
C LEU A 80 -16.32 5.01 0.00
N PRO A 81 -15.79 4.58 1.16
CA PRO A 81 -16.41 4.86 2.44
C PRO A 81 -16.24 6.32 2.83
N ARG A 82 -17.20 6.84 3.59
CA ARG A 82 -17.17 8.24 4.01
C ARG A 82 -16.06 8.57 5.01
N ASN A 83 -15.52 7.57 5.70
CA ASN A 83 -14.42 7.69 6.66
C ASN A 83 -13.03 7.45 6.07
N VAL A 84 -12.86 7.73 4.76
CA VAL A 84 -11.53 7.65 4.11
C VAL A 84 -10.54 8.67 4.70
N HIS A 85 -9.27 8.35 4.58
CA HIS A 85 -8.21 9.30 4.92
C HIS A 85 -8.25 10.51 3.95
N ARG A 86 -7.90 11.69 4.47
CA ARG A 86 -7.88 12.96 3.69
C ARG A 86 -7.05 12.88 2.39
N SER A 87 -6.06 11.99 2.31
CA SER A 87 -5.27 11.78 1.09
C SER A 87 -6.12 11.31 -0.09
N VAL A 88 -7.16 10.52 0.16
CA VAL A 88 -8.12 10.10 -0.88
C VAL A 88 -8.89 11.32 -1.40
N LEU A 89 -9.43 12.14 -0.49
CA LEU A 89 -10.17 13.36 -0.86
C LEU A 89 -9.29 14.32 -1.67
N ASN A 90 -8.03 14.49 -1.25
CA ASN A 90 -7.06 15.31 -1.99
C ASN A 90 -6.81 14.74 -3.39
N ALA A 91 -6.71 13.43 -3.54
CA ALA A 91 -6.55 12.79 -4.85
C ALA A 91 -7.75 13.04 -5.77
N LEU A 92 -8.98 12.94 -5.22
CA LEU A 92 -10.21 13.26 -5.98
C LEU A 92 -10.23 14.70 -6.48
N VAL A 93 -9.79 15.65 -5.64
CA VAL A 93 -9.66 17.06 -6.06
C VAL A 93 -8.63 17.19 -7.18
N LEU A 94 -7.51 16.50 -7.10
CA LEU A 94 -6.44 16.57 -8.12
C LEU A 94 -6.87 16.00 -9.46
N CYS A 95 -7.58 14.87 -9.50
CA CYS A 95 -8.03 14.25 -10.75
C CYS A 95 -9.43 14.73 -11.21
N GLY A 96 -10.21 15.33 -10.33
CA GLY A 96 -11.59 15.74 -10.63
C GLY A 96 -12.58 14.59 -10.71
N ALA A 97 -12.29 13.48 -10.02
CA ALA A 97 -13.20 12.34 -9.91
C ALA A 97 -14.36 12.63 -8.94
N VAL A 98 -15.47 11.95 -9.13
CA VAL A 98 -16.72 12.12 -8.38
C VAL A 98 -16.86 11.01 -7.34
N PRO A 99 -16.89 11.32 -6.03
CA PRO A 99 -17.05 10.30 -5.00
C PRO A 99 -18.50 9.82 -4.89
N VAL A 100 -18.67 8.51 -4.87
CA VAL A 100 -19.90 7.82 -4.49
C VAL A 100 -19.70 7.27 -3.09
N TYR A 101 -20.34 7.90 -2.11
CA TYR A 101 -20.09 7.56 -0.70
C TYR A 101 -20.93 6.40 -0.22
N VAL A 102 -20.26 5.39 0.36
CA VAL A 102 -20.85 4.36 1.20
C VAL A 102 -20.68 4.76 2.66
N ASN A 103 -21.78 4.88 3.41
CA ASN A 103 -21.69 5.22 4.82
C ASN A 103 -21.28 3.96 5.61
N PRO A 104 -20.16 4.01 6.36
CA PRO A 104 -19.82 2.92 7.27
C PRO A 104 -20.82 2.88 8.43
N GLU A 105 -20.97 1.72 9.03
CA GLU A 105 -21.66 1.64 10.30
C GLU A 105 -20.87 2.34 11.40
N VAL A 106 -21.57 2.74 12.43
CA VAL A 106 -21.00 3.34 13.64
C VAL A 106 -21.38 2.48 14.83
N ASP A 107 -20.40 2.03 15.59
CA ASP A 107 -20.68 1.42 16.90
C ASP A 107 -21.20 2.51 17.83
N GLN A 108 -22.46 2.38 18.22
CA GLN A 108 -23.15 3.40 19.01
C GLN A 108 -22.58 3.55 20.44
N ARG A 109 -21.97 2.49 20.97
CA ARG A 109 -21.38 2.49 22.32
C ARG A 109 -20.02 3.16 22.34
N LEU A 110 -19.19 2.89 21.31
CA LEU A 110 -17.83 3.39 21.23
C LEU A 110 -17.71 4.66 20.38
N GLY A 111 -18.72 4.99 19.58
CA GLY A 111 -18.71 6.14 18.67
C GLY A 111 -17.69 6.01 17.52
N ILE A 112 -17.28 4.78 17.18
CA ILE A 112 -16.27 4.53 16.14
C ILE A 112 -16.91 4.02 14.84
N SER A 113 -16.31 4.41 13.70
CA SER A 113 -16.70 3.90 12.39
C SER A 113 -16.21 2.47 12.21
N LEU A 114 -17.09 1.62 11.75
CA LEU A 114 -16.83 0.24 11.36
C LEU A 114 -16.40 0.15 9.88
N GLY A 115 -16.19 -1.06 9.38
CA GLY A 115 -15.92 -1.31 7.98
C GLY A 115 -17.13 -1.06 7.06
N MET A 116 -16.92 -1.21 5.75
CA MET A 116 -17.99 -1.16 4.77
C MET A 116 -18.82 -2.46 4.81
N LYS A 117 -20.13 -2.34 4.88
CA LYS A 117 -21.03 -3.48 4.74
C LYS A 117 -21.13 -3.92 3.28
N ARG A 118 -21.11 -5.23 3.08
CA ARG A 118 -21.26 -5.87 1.78
C ARG A 118 -22.50 -5.40 1.03
N GLU A 119 -23.66 -5.36 1.71
CA GLU A 119 -24.95 -4.98 1.12
C GLU A 119 -24.97 -3.54 0.64
N GLN A 120 -24.27 -2.65 1.35
CA GLN A 120 -24.17 -1.24 0.97
C GLN A 120 -23.25 -1.03 -0.23
N VAL A 121 -22.15 -1.81 -0.31
CA VAL A 121 -21.25 -1.80 -1.48
C VAL A 121 -21.97 -2.34 -2.70
N GLU A 122 -22.69 -3.47 -2.56
CA GLU A 122 -23.47 -4.05 -3.64
C GLU A 122 -24.54 -3.07 -4.16
N LYS A 123 -25.22 -2.38 -3.25
CA LYS A 123 -26.19 -1.34 -3.61
C LYS A 123 -25.54 -0.21 -4.39
N ALA A 124 -24.40 0.31 -3.90
CA ALA A 124 -23.68 1.40 -4.56
C ALA A 124 -23.19 1.00 -5.97
N ILE A 125 -22.69 -0.22 -6.15
CA ILE A 125 -22.30 -0.77 -7.45
C ILE A 125 -23.50 -0.82 -8.42
N LYS A 126 -24.66 -1.28 -7.95
CA LYS A 126 -25.88 -1.36 -8.77
C LYS A 126 -26.42 0.04 -9.17
N GLU A 127 -26.33 1.00 -8.26
CA GLU A 127 -26.80 2.37 -8.50
C GLU A 127 -25.81 3.18 -9.36
N HIS A 128 -24.52 2.81 -9.36
CA HIS A 128 -23.42 3.48 -10.08
C HIS A 128 -22.64 2.50 -10.96
N PRO A 129 -23.27 1.89 -11.99
CA PRO A 129 -22.63 0.85 -12.80
C PRO A 129 -21.45 1.37 -13.67
N ASN A 130 -21.32 2.67 -13.81
CA ASN A 130 -20.23 3.33 -14.56
C ASN A 130 -19.05 3.72 -13.66
N ALA A 131 -19.09 3.45 -12.35
CA ALA A 131 -17.97 3.71 -11.48
C ALA A 131 -16.76 2.88 -11.91
N VAL A 132 -15.57 3.49 -11.86
CA VAL A 132 -14.34 2.84 -12.34
C VAL A 132 -13.67 2.00 -11.28
N ALA A 133 -13.93 2.28 -10.00
CA ALA A 133 -13.32 1.54 -8.90
C ALA A 133 -14.15 1.59 -7.61
N VAL A 134 -13.87 0.61 -6.75
CA VAL A 134 -14.26 0.60 -5.33
C VAL A 134 -12.99 0.75 -4.50
N LEU A 135 -12.94 1.78 -3.63
CA LEU A 135 -11.85 1.98 -2.68
C LEU A 135 -12.32 1.55 -1.29
N VAL A 136 -11.52 0.72 -0.62
CA VAL A 136 -11.79 0.20 0.72
C VAL A 136 -10.69 0.66 1.68
N ASN A 137 -11.07 1.18 2.84
CA ASN A 137 -10.14 1.41 3.96
C ASN A 137 -10.12 0.15 4.83
N ASN A 138 -9.06 -0.66 4.74
CA ASN A 138 -9.00 -1.97 5.38
C ASN A 138 -7.58 -2.33 5.88
N PRO A 139 -7.37 -2.35 7.20
CA PRO A 139 -8.36 -2.08 8.26
C PRO A 139 -8.64 -0.59 8.41
N THR A 140 -9.71 -0.27 9.13
CA THR A 140 -9.94 1.10 9.62
C THR A 140 -8.88 1.49 10.65
N TYR A 141 -8.85 2.77 11.05
CA TYR A 141 -7.95 3.24 12.12
C TYR A 141 -8.10 2.44 13.43
N TYR A 142 -9.27 1.91 13.69
CA TYR A 142 -9.60 1.12 14.89
C TYR A 142 -9.38 -0.38 14.72
N GLY A 143 -8.76 -0.83 13.64
CA GLY A 143 -8.48 -2.24 13.36
C GLY A 143 -9.66 -3.04 12.81
N ILE A 144 -10.77 -2.40 12.49
CA ILE A 144 -11.95 -3.09 11.94
C ILE A 144 -11.75 -3.37 10.45
N CYS A 145 -11.96 -4.63 10.06
CA CYS A 145 -11.87 -5.08 8.67
C CYS A 145 -13.25 -5.25 8.04
N SER A 146 -13.33 -4.91 6.76
CA SER A 146 -14.46 -5.25 5.89
C SER A 146 -14.30 -6.68 5.33
N ASP A 147 -15.38 -7.27 4.80
CA ASP A 147 -15.28 -8.51 4.00
C ASP A 147 -14.63 -8.18 2.64
N LEU A 148 -13.30 -8.02 2.67
CA LEU A 148 -12.54 -7.55 1.53
C LEU A 148 -12.63 -8.50 0.32
N ARG A 149 -12.65 -9.84 0.56
CA ARG A 149 -12.80 -10.81 -0.53
C ARG A 149 -14.11 -10.67 -1.27
N ALA A 150 -15.21 -10.49 -0.54
CA ALA A 150 -16.53 -10.29 -1.13
C ALA A 150 -16.58 -8.96 -1.90
N ILE A 151 -15.99 -7.88 -1.35
CA ILE A 151 -15.97 -6.57 -2.01
C ILE A 151 -15.14 -6.62 -3.30
N VAL A 152 -13.95 -7.21 -3.27
CA VAL A 152 -13.10 -7.41 -4.47
C VAL A 152 -13.88 -8.16 -5.54
N LYS A 153 -14.52 -9.28 -5.17
CA LYS A 153 -15.31 -10.06 -6.12
C LYS A 153 -16.45 -9.25 -6.74
N MET A 154 -17.20 -8.52 -5.94
CA MET A 154 -18.31 -7.69 -6.43
C MET A 154 -17.83 -6.57 -7.36
N ALA A 155 -16.70 -5.94 -7.04
CA ALA A 155 -16.09 -4.92 -7.89
C ALA A 155 -15.68 -5.51 -9.25
N HIS A 156 -14.97 -6.63 -9.25
CA HIS A 156 -14.53 -7.31 -10.47
C HIS A 156 -15.70 -7.85 -11.31
N ASP A 157 -16.74 -8.42 -10.67
CA ASP A 157 -17.94 -8.88 -11.37
C ASP A 157 -18.67 -7.71 -12.09
N ALA A 158 -18.49 -6.48 -11.60
CA ALA A 158 -19.02 -5.25 -12.20
C ALA A 158 -18.03 -4.55 -13.16
N GLY A 159 -16.86 -5.12 -13.41
CA GLY A 159 -15.82 -4.52 -14.26
C GLY A 159 -15.08 -3.34 -13.63
N MET A 160 -15.18 -3.18 -12.31
CA MET A 160 -14.51 -2.13 -11.52
C MET A 160 -13.23 -2.65 -10.91
N LEU A 161 -12.23 -1.78 -10.74
CA LEU A 161 -11.03 -2.10 -9.97
C LEU A 161 -11.31 -1.98 -8.46
N CYS A 162 -10.59 -2.77 -7.65
CA CYS A 162 -10.65 -2.68 -6.21
C CYS A 162 -9.33 -2.12 -5.65
N LEU A 163 -9.41 -1.00 -4.95
CA LEU A 163 -8.31 -0.29 -4.33
C LEU A 163 -8.39 -0.42 -2.81
N ALA A 164 -7.28 -0.73 -2.15
CA ALA A 164 -7.24 -0.85 -0.69
C ALA A 164 -6.29 0.18 -0.07
N ASP A 165 -6.84 1.05 0.79
CA ASP A 165 -6.00 1.79 1.73
C ASP A 165 -5.75 0.88 2.94
N GLU A 166 -4.59 0.23 2.93
CA GLU A 166 -4.14 -0.75 3.91
C GLU A 166 -3.04 -0.16 4.82
N ALA A 167 -3.13 1.16 5.06
CA ALA A 167 -2.13 1.90 5.83
C ALA A 167 -1.90 1.32 7.24
N HIS A 168 -2.87 0.64 7.82
CA HIS A 168 -2.78 -0.01 9.13
C HIS A 168 -2.67 -1.54 9.04
N GLY A 169 -2.52 -2.11 7.84
CA GLY A 169 -2.62 -3.55 7.56
C GLY A 169 -1.32 -4.26 7.19
N THR A 170 -0.14 -3.64 7.34
CA THR A 170 1.16 -4.26 6.98
C THR A 170 1.34 -5.66 7.56
N HIS A 171 0.88 -5.87 8.78
CA HIS A 171 1.00 -7.16 9.49
C HIS A 171 0.15 -8.28 8.89
N PHE A 172 -0.89 -7.98 8.11
CA PHE A 172 -1.74 -9.00 7.47
C PHE A 172 -0.98 -9.88 6.47
N TYR A 173 0.12 -9.38 5.92
CA TYR A 173 0.96 -10.12 4.98
C TYR A 173 1.86 -11.16 5.63
N PHE A 174 2.14 -11.01 6.94
CA PHE A 174 3.15 -11.82 7.63
C PHE A 174 2.63 -12.56 8.85
N GLY A 175 1.38 -12.34 9.26
CA GLY A 175 0.77 -12.98 10.43
C GLY A 175 -0.03 -14.23 10.09
N GLY A 176 0.04 -15.25 10.94
CA GLY A 176 -0.91 -16.38 10.91
C GLY A 176 -2.17 -16.05 11.73
N GLY A 177 -3.36 -16.35 11.19
CA GLY A 177 -4.63 -16.09 11.89
C GLY A 177 -5.12 -14.65 11.85
N LEU A 178 -4.42 -13.76 11.16
CA LEU A 178 -4.82 -12.37 10.93
C LEU A 178 -5.81 -12.24 9.76
N PRO A 179 -6.53 -11.12 9.64
CA PRO A 179 -7.38 -10.84 8.50
C PRO A 179 -6.64 -10.94 7.16
N VAL A 180 -7.38 -11.20 6.08
CA VAL A 180 -6.81 -11.30 4.75
C VAL A 180 -6.24 -9.96 4.30
N SER A 181 -4.99 -9.97 3.75
CA SER A 181 -4.38 -8.80 3.14
C SER A 181 -5.02 -8.46 1.79
N ALA A 182 -4.85 -7.24 1.33
CA ALA A 182 -5.43 -6.77 0.08
C ALA A 182 -4.96 -7.58 -1.13
N MET A 183 -3.67 -7.87 -1.24
CA MET A 183 -3.15 -8.69 -2.35
C MET A 183 -3.67 -10.13 -2.30
N ALA A 184 -3.74 -10.74 -1.11
CA ALA A 184 -4.31 -12.08 -0.95
C ALA A 184 -5.83 -12.13 -1.13
N ALA A 185 -6.53 -11.01 -1.01
CA ALA A 185 -7.94 -10.87 -1.35
C ALA A 185 -8.16 -10.67 -2.86
N GLY A 186 -7.11 -10.36 -3.63
CA GLY A 186 -7.17 -10.10 -5.06
C GLY A 186 -7.42 -8.64 -5.43
N ALA A 187 -7.19 -7.70 -4.52
CA ALA A 187 -7.29 -6.27 -4.82
C ALA A 187 -6.29 -5.87 -5.92
N ASP A 188 -6.67 -4.90 -6.75
CA ASP A 188 -5.86 -4.46 -7.88
C ASP A 188 -4.72 -3.54 -7.46
N MET A 189 -4.93 -2.74 -6.41
CA MET A 189 -3.88 -1.93 -5.80
C MET A 189 -4.06 -1.84 -4.29
N ALA A 190 -2.94 -1.76 -3.56
CA ALA A 190 -2.96 -1.52 -2.12
C ALA A 190 -1.85 -0.55 -1.70
N SER A 191 -2.18 0.30 -0.75
CA SER A 191 -1.24 1.26 -0.16
C SER A 191 -0.95 0.87 1.30
N VAL A 192 0.33 0.58 1.61
CA VAL A 192 0.76 0.02 2.90
C VAL A 192 1.73 0.97 3.60
N SER A 193 1.41 1.40 4.83
CA SER A 193 2.31 2.23 5.65
C SER A 193 3.33 1.37 6.40
N MET A 194 4.49 1.20 5.82
CA MET A 194 5.57 0.44 6.44
C MET A 194 6.06 1.06 7.76
N HIS A 195 5.96 2.39 7.89
CA HIS A 195 6.37 3.11 9.10
C HIS A 195 5.41 2.98 10.29
N LYS A 196 4.18 2.47 10.09
CA LYS A 196 3.20 2.28 11.18
C LYS A 196 3.40 0.93 11.87
N SER A 197 3.32 -0.16 11.13
CA SER A 197 3.42 -1.53 11.66
C SER A 197 4.49 -2.40 11.00
N GLY A 198 5.24 -1.87 10.05
CA GLY A 198 6.31 -2.59 9.36
C GLY A 198 7.72 -2.35 9.92
N GLY A 199 7.90 -1.33 10.78
CA GLY A 199 9.20 -1.05 11.43
C GLY A 199 10.16 -0.20 10.61
N SER A 200 9.71 0.47 9.54
CA SER A 200 10.53 1.40 8.77
C SER A 200 10.45 2.83 9.29
N LEU A 201 11.31 3.72 8.78
CA LEU A 201 11.31 5.13 9.14
C LEU A 201 10.05 5.85 8.66
N THR A 202 9.67 6.94 9.35
CA THR A 202 8.53 7.79 9.00
C THR A 202 8.56 8.21 7.52
N GLN A 203 7.40 8.36 6.89
CA GLN A 203 7.17 8.65 5.47
C GLN A 203 7.45 7.48 4.50
N SER A 204 7.94 6.36 4.98
CA SER A 204 8.15 5.19 4.13
C SER A 204 6.87 4.35 4.00
N SER A 205 6.49 4.04 2.77
CA SER A 205 5.35 3.20 2.44
C SER A 205 5.61 2.37 1.18
N LEU A 206 4.73 1.42 0.91
CA LEU A 206 4.71 0.67 -0.35
C LEU A 206 3.41 0.95 -1.08
N LEU A 207 3.50 1.04 -2.40
CA LEU A 207 2.36 0.90 -3.30
C LEU A 207 2.49 -0.47 -3.97
N LEU A 208 1.54 -1.35 -3.68
CA LEU A 208 1.46 -2.70 -4.22
C LEU A 208 0.44 -2.73 -5.35
N ILE A 209 0.74 -3.46 -6.41
CA ILE A 209 -0.19 -3.63 -7.52
C ILE A 209 -0.36 -5.10 -7.88
N GLY A 210 -1.60 -5.46 -8.19
CA GLY A 210 -2.00 -6.76 -8.70
C GLY A 210 -1.76 -6.90 -10.22
N PRO A 211 -2.10 -8.05 -10.79
CA PRO A 211 -1.81 -8.35 -12.20
C PRO A 211 -2.64 -7.53 -13.20
N ASN A 212 -3.76 -6.95 -12.79
CA ASN A 212 -4.67 -6.22 -13.67
C ASN A 212 -4.25 -4.77 -13.93
N VAL A 213 -3.22 -4.27 -13.24
CA VAL A 213 -2.75 -2.88 -13.36
C VAL A 213 -1.37 -2.84 -14.01
N HIS A 214 -1.21 -2.00 -15.04
CA HIS A 214 0.04 -1.90 -15.79
C HIS A 214 1.09 -1.09 -15.01
N PRO A 215 2.23 -1.69 -14.61
CA PRO A 215 3.22 -1.05 -13.73
C PRO A 215 3.87 0.18 -14.36
N GLY A 216 4.06 0.20 -15.66
CA GLY A 216 4.63 1.35 -16.38
C GLY A 216 3.77 2.60 -16.28
N TYR A 217 2.44 2.44 -16.31
CA TYR A 217 1.53 3.59 -16.14
C TYR A 217 1.55 4.10 -14.68
N VAL A 218 1.54 3.20 -13.70
CA VAL A 218 1.69 3.56 -12.28
C VAL A 218 3.00 4.32 -12.06
N ARG A 219 4.11 3.86 -12.65
CA ARG A 219 5.42 4.55 -12.57
C ARG A 219 5.36 5.98 -13.14
N GLN A 220 4.63 6.21 -14.24
CA GLN A 220 4.44 7.55 -14.78
C GLN A 220 3.70 8.47 -13.79
N ILE A 221 2.63 7.98 -13.17
CA ILE A 221 1.89 8.73 -12.15
C ILE A 221 2.78 9.03 -10.93
N ILE A 222 3.55 8.03 -10.47
CA ILE A 222 4.51 8.22 -9.36
C ILE A 222 5.52 9.33 -9.72
N ASN A 223 6.06 9.32 -10.91
CA ASN A 223 7.03 10.32 -11.36
C ASN A 223 6.44 11.74 -11.45
N LEU A 224 5.12 11.87 -11.66
CA LEU A 224 4.42 13.16 -11.65
C LEU A 224 4.11 13.65 -10.22
N THR A 225 3.96 12.76 -9.27
CA THR A 225 3.45 13.07 -7.92
C THR A 225 4.52 13.07 -6.84
N GLN A 226 5.67 12.46 -7.09
CA GLN A 226 6.75 12.37 -6.12
C GLN A 226 7.98 13.20 -6.50
N THR A 227 8.82 13.41 -5.49
CA THR A 227 10.11 14.06 -5.67
C THR A 227 11.03 13.26 -6.60
N THR A 228 11.78 13.95 -7.45
CA THR A 228 12.86 13.37 -8.25
C THR A 228 14.11 13.04 -7.43
N SER A 229 14.18 13.52 -6.18
CA SER A 229 15.30 13.35 -5.25
C SER A 229 14.86 12.49 -4.06
N GLY A 230 14.43 11.26 -4.32
CA GLY A 230 13.97 10.34 -3.30
C GLY A 230 15.06 10.07 -2.23
N SER A 231 14.63 10.03 -0.96
CA SER A 231 15.54 9.75 0.16
C SER A 231 15.98 8.29 0.15
N TYR A 232 17.27 8.07 -0.14
CA TYR A 232 17.85 6.73 -0.05
C TYR A 232 17.82 6.16 1.37
N LEU A 233 17.85 7.02 2.40
CA LEU A 233 17.69 6.58 3.79
C LEU A 233 16.32 5.95 4.02
N LEU A 234 15.25 6.55 3.48
CA LEU A 234 13.89 5.99 3.59
C LEU A 234 13.74 4.71 2.77
N MET A 235 14.28 4.67 1.55
CA MET A 235 14.25 3.46 0.71
C MET A 235 15.03 2.31 1.35
N SER A 236 16.21 2.58 1.94
CA SER A 236 16.98 1.59 2.70
C SER A 236 16.19 1.04 3.89
N SER A 237 15.55 1.93 4.62
CA SER A 237 14.71 1.58 5.76
C SER A 237 13.55 0.67 5.34
N LEU A 238 12.91 0.96 4.18
CA LEU A 238 11.86 0.11 3.60
C LEU A 238 12.37 -1.30 3.30
N ASP A 239 13.51 -1.40 2.61
CA ASP A 239 14.05 -2.70 2.23
C ASP A 239 14.52 -3.53 3.43
N ILE A 240 15.15 -2.88 4.42
CA ILE A 240 15.52 -3.55 5.68
C ILE A 240 14.27 -4.06 6.42
N SER A 241 13.23 -3.24 6.49
CA SER A 241 11.97 -3.63 7.15
C SER A 241 11.27 -4.76 6.41
N ARG A 242 11.15 -4.66 5.08
CA ARG A 242 10.63 -5.71 4.22
C ARG A 242 11.36 -7.04 4.48
N ARG A 243 12.70 -7.01 4.48
CA ARG A 243 13.52 -8.19 4.75
C ARG A 243 13.26 -8.78 6.14
N ASN A 244 13.21 -7.94 7.17
CA ASN A 244 12.94 -8.40 8.54
C ASN A 244 11.55 -9.04 8.65
N LEU A 245 10.55 -8.46 7.99
CA LEU A 245 9.20 -9.02 7.96
C LEU A 245 9.15 -10.35 7.20
N ALA A 246 9.79 -10.45 6.04
CA ALA A 246 9.85 -11.69 5.27
C ALA A 246 10.50 -12.84 6.06
N LEU A 247 11.55 -12.56 6.85
CA LEU A 247 12.28 -13.57 7.60
C LEU A 247 11.68 -13.88 8.99
N ARG A 248 11.07 -12.90 9.65
CA ARG A 248 10.67 -12.99 11.06
C ARG A 248 9.26 -12.50 11.35
N GLY A 249 8.57 -11.94 10.36
CA GLY A 249 7.28 -11.29 10.58
C GLY A 249 6.25 -12.21 11.22
N ARG A 250 6.19 -13.47 10.80
CA ARG A 250 5.28 -14.46 11.40
C ARG A 250 5.53 -14.66 12.89
N GLN A 251 6.79 -14.78 13.29
CA GLN A 251 7.14 -14.93 14.70
C GLN A 251 6.82 -13.67 15.50
N VAL A 252 7.18 -12.49 14.97
CA VAL A 252 6.95 -11.21 15.63
C VAL A 252 5.46 -10.95 15.83
N PHE A 253 4.66 -11.12 14.78
CA PHE A 253 3.22 -10.84 14.87
C PHE A 253 2.44 -11.89 15.67
N HIS A 254 2.93 -13.12 15.77
CA HIS A 254 2.39 -14.09 16.72
C HIS A 254 2.60 -13.63 18.17
N GLN A 255 3.82 -13.19 18.51
CA GLN A 255 4.09 -12.64 19.84
C GLN A 255 3.26 -11.40 20.17
N VAL A 256 3.05 -10.51 19.18
CA VAL A 256 2.20 -9.32 19.36
C VAL A 256 0.74 -9.72 19.57
N ALA A 257 0.24 -10.72 18.85
CA ALA A 257 -1.11 -11.24 19.04
C ALA A 257 -1.29 -11.83 20.45
N ASP A 258 -0.36 -12.65 20.89
CA ASP A 258 -0.37 -13.23 22.25
C ASP A 258 -0.39 -12.14 23.33
N MET A 259 0.38 -11.04 23.12
CA MET A 259 0.37 -9.89 24.04
C MET A 259 -0.94 -9.11 24.01
N ALA A 260 -1.65 -9.10 22.89
CA ALA A 260 -2.91 -8.38 22.74
C ALA A 260 -4.11 -9.14 23.34
N GLU A 261 -3.99 -10.46 23.51
CA GLU A 261 -5.01 -11.29 24.15
C GLU A 261 -4.89 -11.29 25.68
N TYR A 262 -3.75 -10.86 26.25
CA TYR A 262 -3.48 -10.78 27.69
C TYR A 262 -4.07 -9.48 28.29
#